data_b32e020333e51b140b11e829ca393a99
#
_entry.id   b32e020333e51b140b11e829ca393a99
#
_cell.length_a   1.000
_cell.length_b   1.000
_cell.length_c   1.000
_cell.angle_alpha   90.00
_cell.angle_beta   90.00
_cell.angle_gamma   90.00
#
_symmetry.space_group_name_H-M   'P 1'
#
loop_
_entity.id
_entity.type
_entity.pdbx_description
1 polymer ?
#
loop_
_entity_poly.entity_id
_entity_poly.type
_entity_poly.pdbx_seq_one_letter_code
_entity_poly.pdbx_strand_id
1 'polypeptide(L)'
;MTWIFTKYLITALVVILVSEAAKYSDRIGGLIAALPMVTVLTLIWLHVEQQPELKIANHAWYTFWYVIPTLPAQLVFPLLLSRLGFWLALAGYVVATGLCFALFAVVMRRFGVQLL
;
A
#
# COMPACT_ATOMS: atom_id res chain seq x y z
N MET A 1 18.57 -4.24 -18.55
CA MET A 1 18.56 -5.39 -17.64
C MET A 1 19.16 -5.07 -16.29
N THR A 2 20.36 -4.47 -16.27
CA THR A 2 21.04 -4.08 -15.04
C THR A 2 20.18 -3.14 -14.19
N TRP A 3 19.46 -2.24 -14.83
CA TRP A 3 18.58 -1.29 -14.16
C TRP A 3 17.45 -1.98 -13.40
N ILE A 4 16.84 -2.99 -14.02
CA ILE A 4 15.76 -3.75 -13.39
C ILE A 4 16.28 -4.52 -12.17
N PHE A 5 17.50 -5.08 -12.25
CA PHE A 5 18.10 -5.75 -11.11
C PHE A 5 18.35 -4.81 -9.94
N THR A 6 18.88 -3.61 -10.22
CA THR A 6 19.11 -2.60 -9.18
C THR A 6 17.80 -2.22 -8.51
N LYS A 7 16.77 -1.96 -9.30
CA LYS A 7 15.43 -1.63 -8.84
C LYS A 7 14.88 -2.74 -7.95
N TYR A 8 15.01 -3.98 -8.40
CA TYR A 8 14.55 -5.15 -7.65
C TYR A 8 15.26 -5.28 -6.30
N LEU A 9 16.57 -5.14 -6.29
CA LEU A 9 17.37 -5.30 -5.08
C LEU A 9 17.03 -4.23 -4.04
N ILE A 10 16.93 -2.98 -4.45
CA ILE A 10 16.62 -1.89 -3.54
C ILE A 10 15.22 -2.06 -2.96
N THR A 11 14.25 -2.39 -3.80
CA THR A 11 12.88 -2.58 -3.35
C THR A 11 12.76 -3.75 -2.37
N ALA A 12 13.41 -4.87 -2.69
CA ALA A 12 13.41 -6.03 -1.80
C ALA A 12 14.08 -5.71 -0.46
N LEU A 13 15.17 -4.95 -0.48
CA LEU A 13 15.88 -4.57 0.73
C LEU A 13 15.00 -3.72 1.64
N VAL A 14 14.24 -2.78 1.08
CA VAL A 14 13.33 -1.94 1.86
C VAL A 14 12.28 -2.78 2.58
N VAL A 15 11.67 -3.74 1.88
CA VAL A 15 10.66 -4.62 2.48
C VAL A 15 11.25 -5.46 3.60
N ILE A 16 12.46 -5.98 3.40
CA ILE A 16 13.14 -6.79 4.41
C ILE A 16 13.44 -5.94 5.66
N LEU A 17 13.92 -4.71 5.47
CA LEU A 17 14.22 -3.83 6.59
C LEU A 17 12.96 -3.49 7.40
N VAL A 18 11.85 -3.23 6.74
CA VAL A 18 10.58 -2.98 7.41
C VAL A 18 10.16 -4.20 8.23
N SER A 19 10.25 -5.38 7.62
CA SER A 19 9.89 -6.63 8.28
C SER A 19 10.74 -6.89 9.53
N GLU A 20 12.05 -6.66 9.43
CA GLU A 20 12.96 -6.86 10.57
C GLU A 20 12.70 -5.84 11.67
N ALA A 21 12.45 -4.57 11.32
CA ALA A 21 12.14 -3.55 12.30
C ALA A 21 10.87 -3.89 13.08
N ALA A 22 9.88 -4.48 12.43
CA ALA A 22 8.63 -4.87 13.07
C ALA A 22 8.82 -5.95 14.13
N LYS A 23 9.85 -6.78 14.01
CA LYS A 23 10.16 -7.80 15.02
C LYS A 23 10.64 -7.20 16.34
N TYR A 24 11.33 -6.05 16.28
CA TYR A 24 11.94 -5.46 17.45
C TYR A 24 11.02 -4.48 18.18
N SER A 25 10.13 -3.84 17.48
CA SER A 25 9.22 -2.88 18.09
C SER A 25 7.94 -2.78 17.27
N ASP A 26 6.81 -3.02 17.95
CA ASP A 26 5.51 -2.93 17.29
C ASP A 26 5.23 -1.52 16.83
N ARG A 27 5.60 -0.53 17.64
CA ARG A 27 5.33 0.87 17.30
C ARG A 27 6.21 1.36 16.16
N ILE A 28 7.49 1.06 16.23
CA ILE A 28 8.42 1.48 15.18
C ILE A 28 8.13 0.74 13.89
N GLY A 29 7.85 -0.57 13.97
CA GLY A 29 7.47 -1.35 12.80
C GLY A 29 6.21 -0.80 12.13
N GLY A 30 5.19 -0.48 12.94
CA GLY A 30 3.97 0.11 12.42
C GLY A 30 4.19 1.48 11.80
N LEU A 31 5.02 2.31 12.45
CA LEU A 31 5.35 3.63 11.91
C LEU A 31 6.03 3.52 10.55
N ILE A 32 7.05 2.67 10.46
CA ILE A 32 7.78 2.49 9.21
C ILE A 32 6.88 1.92 8.12
N ALA A 33 6.05 0.94 8.47
CA ALA A 33 5.13 0.33 7.51
C ALA A 33 4.08 1.33 7.01
N ALA A 34 3.69 2.29 7.86
CA ALA A 34 2.72 3.31 7.49
C ALA A 34 3.32 4.39 6.59
N LEU A 35 4.65 4.57 6.60
CA LEU A 35 5.29 5.49 5.69
C LEU A 35 5.11 4.98 4.26
N PRO A 36 4.85 5.88 3.30
CA PRO A 36 4.58 5.44 1.92
C PRO A 36 5.87 5.08 1.18
N MET A 37 6.57 4.06 1.67
CA MET A 37 7.87 3.65 1.13
C MET A 37 7.78 3.21 -0.33
N VAL A 38 6.79 2.36 -0.65
CA VAL A 38 6.61 1.90 -2.02
C VAL A 38 6.25 3.07 -2.93
N THR A 39 5.40 3.98 -2.46
CA THR A 39 5.02 5.16 -3.22
C THR A 39 6.23 6.06 -3.48
N VAL A 40 7.04 6.31 -2.44
CA VAL A 40 8.25 7.13 -2.60
C VAL A 40 9.20 6.50 -3.61
N LEU A 41 9.46 5.21 -3.49
CA LEU A 41 10.31 4.51 -4.45
C LEU A 41 9.75 4.59 -5.87
N THR A 42 8.45 4.38 -6.01
CA THR A 42 7.81 4.44 -7.34
C THR A 42 7.95 5.84 -7.94
N LEU A 43 7.74 6.87 -7.15
CA LEU A 43 7.89 8.25 -7.63
C LEU A 43 9.34 8.53 -8.06
N ILE A 44 10.32 8.05 -7.29
CA ILE A 44 11.72 8.21 -7.64
C ILE A 44 12.04 7.49 -8.95
N TRP A 45 11.56 6.25 -9.10
CA TRP A 45 11.81 5.48 -10.32
C TRP A 45 11.17 6.12 -11.54
N LEU A 46 9.94 6.65 -11.40
CA LEU A 46 9.28 7.35 -12.49
C LEU A 46 10.07 8.59 -12.92
N HIS A 47 10.60 9.32 -11.95
CA HIS A 47 11.39 10.50 -12.24
C HIS A 47 12.71 10.15 -12.94
N VAL A 48 13.41 9.14 -12.41
CA VAL A 48 14.69 8.70 -12.96
C VAL A 48 14.52 8.17 -14.39
N GLU A 49 13.39 7.49 -14.65
CA GLU A 49 13.09 6.95 -15.97
C GLU A 49 12.47 8.01 -16.90
N GLN A 50 12.49 9.27 -16.48
CA GLN A 50 12.08 10.43 -17.28
C GLN A 50 10.64 10.39 -17.75
N GLN A 51 9.76 9.88 -16.89
CA GLN A 51 8.32 9.93 -17.18
C GLN A 51 7.81 11.37 -17.02
N PRO A 52 6.73 11.74 -17.75
CA PRO A 52 6.18 13.10 -17.65
C PRO A 52 5.71 13.44 -16.24
N GLU A 53 5.85 14.70 -15.86
CA GLU A 53 5.42 15.17 -14.54
C GLU A 53 3.93 14.90 -14.30
N LEU A 54 3.10 15.01 -15.32
CA LEU A 54 1.67 14.75 -15.19
C LEU A 54 1.42 13.29 -14.76
N LYS A 55 2.19 12.36 -15.32
CA LYS A 55 2.06 10.95 -14.96
C LYS A 55 2.46 10.70 -13.51
N ILE A 56 3.53 11.36 -13.06
CA ILE A 56 3.98 11.26 -11.67
C ILE A 56 2.92 11.82 -10.72
N ALA A 57 2.37 12.99 -11.06
CA ALA A 57 1.32 13.63 -10.26
C ALA A 57 0.06 12.77 -10.20
N ASN A 58 -0.34 12.18 -11.33
CA ASN A 58 -1.50 11.30 -11.37
C ASN A 58 -1.30 10.06 -10.51
N HIS A 59 -0.09 9.49 -10.52
CA HIS A 59 0.21 8.33 -9.69
C HIS A 59 -0.02 8.66 -8.21
N ALA A 60 0.49 9.80 -7.74
CA ALA A 60 0.32 10.23 -6.36
C ALA A 60 -1.15 10.49 -6.03
N TRP A 61 -1.88 11.12 -6.94
CA TRP A 61 -3.29 11.44 -6.77
C TRP A 61 -4.13 10.18 -6.60
N TYR A 62 -3.97 9.21 -7.51
CA TYR A 62 -4.74 7.97 -7.43
C TYR A 62 -4.33 7.12 -6.25
N THR A 63 -3.05 7.12 -5.87
CA THR A 63 -2.59 6.39 -4.69
C THR A 63 -3.28 6.90 -3.43
N PHE A 64 -3.44 8.21 -3.30
CA PHE A 64 -4.16 8.78 -2.16
C PHE A 64 -5.58 8.20 -2.06
N TRP A 65 -6.30 8.19 -3.17
CA TRP A 65 -7.68 7.71 -3.16
C TRP A 65 -7.77 6.21 -2.88
N TYR A 66 -6.84 5.44 -3.43
CA TYR A 66 -6.87 3.98 -3.25
C TYR A 66 -6.47 3.55 -1.84
N VAL A 67 -5.72 4.35 -1.10
CA VAL A 67 -5.33 4.04 0.28
C VAL A 67 -6.52 4.11 1.23
N ILE A 68 -7.45 5.05 0.99
CA ILE A 68 -8.57 5.28 1.91
C ILE A 68 -9.39 4.02 2.17
N PRO A 69 -9.79 3.22 1.16
CA PRO A 69 -10.56 2.01 1.44
C PRO A 69 -9.80 0.91 2.19
N THR A 70 -8.48 1.00 2.27
CA THR A 70 -7.70 0.00 3.01
C THR A 70 -7.68 0.24 4.51
N LEU A 71 -8.01 1.46 4.94
CA LEU A 71 -7.91 1.84 6.34
C LEU A 71 -8.86 1.06 7.26
N PRO A 72 -10.16 0.89 6.91
CA PRO A 72 -11.05 0.10 7.74
C PRO A 72 -10.58 -1.35 7.91
N ALA A 73 -10.05 -1.95 6.85
CA ALA A 73 -9.55 -3.32 6.90
C ALA A 73 -8.38 -3.45 7.86
N GLN A 74 -7.50 -2.45 7.89
CA GLN A 74 -6.36 -2.46 8.81
C GLN A 74 -6.79 -2.38 10.27
N LEU A 75 -7.85 -1.62 10.56
CA LEU A 75 -8.38 -1.54 11.92
C LEU A 75 -9.01 -2.86 12.37
N VAL A 76 -9.62 -3.58 11.45
CA VAL A 76 -10.32 -4.83 11.76
C VAL A 76 -9.35 -6.00 11.88
N PHE A 77 -8.20 -5.95 11.23
CA PHE A 77 -7.26 -7.07 11.17
C PHE A 77 -6.86 -7.61 12.56
N PRO A 78 -6.50 -6.76 13.55
CA PRO A 78 -6.14 -7.29 14.87
C PRO A 78 -7.26 -8.09 15.51
N LEU A 79 -8.51 -7.66 15.32
CA LEU A 79 -9.67 -8.37 15.83
C LEU A 79 -9.85 -9.72 15.14
N LEU A 80 -9.69 -9.76 13.82
CA LEU A 80 -9.75 -11.00 13.06
C LEU A 80 -8.63 -11.95 13.47
N LEU A 81 -7.44 -11.42 13.70
CA LEU A 81 -6.30 -12.23 14.09
C LEU A 81 -6.57 -12.98 15.40
N SER A 82 -7.15 -12.29 16.38
CA SER A 82 -7.43 -12.91 17.69
C SER A 82 -8.53 -13.97 17.61
N ARG A 83 -9.43 -13.88 16.65
CA ARG A 83 -10.56 -14.80 16.54
C ARG A 83 -10.34 -15.94 15.55
N LEU A 84 -9.66 -15.68 14.43
CA LEU A 84 -9.59 -16.62 13.32
C LEU A 84 -8.20 -17.22 13.11
N GLY A 85 -7.17 -16.69 13.78
CA GLY A 85 -5.80 -17.07 13.50
C GLY A 85 -5.25 -16.33 12.29
N PHE A 86 -3.96 -16.50 12.02
CA PHE A 86 -3.26 -15.64 11.06
C PHE A 86 -3.77 -15.81 9.63
N TRP A 87 -3.84 -17.04 9.13
CA TRP A 87 -4.15 -17.24 7.71
C TRP A 87 -5.57 -16.86 7.36
N LEU A 88 -6.53 -17.20 8.22
CA LEU A 88 -7.92 -16.79 8.00
C LEU A 88 -8.11 -15.27 8.18
N ALA A 89 -7.38 -14.70 9.12
CA ALA A 89 -7.42 -13.24 9.31
C ALA A 89 -6.85 -12.52 8.10
N LEU A 90 -5.76 -13.04 7.54
CA LEU A 90 -5.16 -12.46 6.33
C LEU A 90 -6.11 -12.55 5.15
N ALA A 91 -6.74 -13.70 4.94
CA ALA A 91 -7.73 -13.87 3.89
C ALA A 91 -8.90 -12.89 4.07
N GLY A 92 -9.38 -12.76 5.31
CA GLY A 92 -10.44 -11.81 5.64
C GLY A 92 -10.02 -10.36 5.38
N TYR A 93 -8.78 -10.02 5.70
CA TYR A 93 -8.23 -8.69 5.44
C TYR A 93 -8.24 -8.38 3.93
N VAL A 94 -7.79 -9.31 3.12
CA VAL A 94 -7.76 -9.12 1.66
C VAL A 94 -9.18 -8.96 1.11
N VAL A 95 -10.11 -9.82 1.54
CA VAL A 95 -11.50 -9.76 1.10
C VAL A 95 -12.14 -8.44 1.56
N ALA A 96 -11.92 -8.04 2.81
CA ALA A 96 -12.47 -6.79 3.34
C ALA A 96 -11.93 -5.59 2.57
N THR A 97 -10.64 -5.60 2.25
CA THR A 97 -10.03 -4.53 1.46
C THR A 97 -10.68 -4.44 0.07
N GLY A 98 -10.88 -5.58 -0.58
CA GLY A 98 -11.52 -5.61 -1.89
C GLY A 98 -12.96 -5.10 -1.85
N LEU A 99 -13.72 -5.50 -0.84
CA LEU A 99 -15.09 -5.05 -0.69
C LEU A 99 -15.17 -3.56 -0.38
N CYS A 100 -14.30 -3.07 0.51
CA CYS A 100 -14.24 -1.65 0.84
C CYS A 100 -13.84 -0.83 -0.38
N PHE A 101 -12.90 -1.34 -1.17
CA PHE A 101 -12.48 -0.69 -2.40
C PHE A 101 -13.63 -0.60 -3.40
N ALA A 102 -14.36 -1.69 -3.61
CA ALA A 102 -15.47 -1.70 -4.54
C ALA A 102 -16.56 -0.71 -4.12
N LEU A 103 -16.90 -0.72 -2.83
CA LEU A 103 -17.90 0.20 -2.29
C LEU A 103 -17.43 1.65 -2.42
N PHE A 104 -16.19 1.91 -2.07
CA PHE A 104 -15.60 3.25 -2.13
C PHE A 104 -15.57 3.76 -3.56
N ALA A 105 -15.20 2.92 -4.53
CA ALA A 105 -15.15 3.29 -5.93
C ALA A 105 -16.53 3.67 -6.44
N VAL A 106 -17.57 2.91 -6.07
CA VAL A 106 -18.94 3.21 -6.45
C VAL A 106 -19.39 4.54 -5.86
N VAL A 107 -19.08 4.79 -4.59
CA VAL A 107 -19.46 6.03 -3.92
C VAL A 107 -18.72 7.22 -4.53
N MET A 108 -17.42 7.10 -4.77
CA MET A 108 -16.63 8.19 -5.33
C MET A 108 -17.02 8.51 -6.78
N ARG A 109 -17.50 7.52 -7.50
CA ARG A 109 -17.98 7.72 -8.86
C ARG A 109 -19.13 8.74 -8.90
N ARG A 110 -19.96 8.73 -7.86
CA ARG A 110 -21.07 9.68 -7.75
C ARG A 110 -20.59 11.11 -7.49
N PHE A 111 -19.40 11.25 -6.91
CA PHE A 111 -18.81 12.55 -6.64
C PHE A 111 -17.86 13.03 -7.75
N GLY A 112 -17.80 12.29 -8.85
CA GLY A 112 -17.00 12.69 -10.00
C GLY A 112 -15.56 12.17 -10.01
N VAL A 113 -15.18 11.36 -9.03
CA VAL A 113 -13.86 10.74 -8.99
C VAL A 113 -13.96 9.33 -9.55
N GLN A 114 -13.29 9.08 -10.66
CA GLN A 114 -13.28 7.75 -11.28
C GLN A 114 -12.04 6.97 -10.84
N LEU A 115 -12.27 5.90 -10.08
CA LEU A 115 -11.20 5.01 -9.63
C LEU A 115 -11.17 3.71 -10.41
N LEU A 116 -12.16 3.47 -11.25
CA LEU A 116 -12.25 2.30 -12.10
C LEU A 116 -12.36 2.67 -13.57
#